data_baef3f814fec686677e0cdcb2a6b51e5
#
_entry.id   baef3f814fec686677e0cdcb2a6b51e5
#
_cell.length_a   1.000
_cell.length_b   1.000
_cell.length_c   1.000
_cell.angle_alpha   90.00
_cell.angle_beta   90.00
_cell.angle_gamma   90.00
#
_symmetry.space_group_name_H-M   'P 1'
#
loop_
_entity.id
_entity.type
_entity.pdbx_description
1 polymer ?
#
loop_
_entity_poly.entity_id
_entity_poly.type
_entity_poly.pdbx_seq_one_letter_code
_entity_poly.pdbx_strand_id
1 'polypeptide(L)'
;MDLLLGIDMGTGSTKGVLVDTAGVVLASATLSHAIDLPRPGWAEVDAESMWWREVCDISTRLTGEMPSGSKLAAVCVSGVGPCLVLCDDALTPLRPAILYGIDTRASAEIELLTQEFGADAILDRAGTLLSSQAVGPKLEWVRRHEPSVFDRATGWYGSNSYIAAKLTGEYVLDHHTASQCDPLYVTREFDWNIEWAKRICGHLPLPRLVWPSDVVGTVRAEAAAATGIPKGTPLVAGTVDAYAEAFSVGVRNPGDQMLMYGSTMFLIQVIDGYHSDPALWTTAGVERGLLALAAGTSTAGSMISWLQTITGGADFDTLMAEAAAVPPGSEGLIALPYLAGERTPVFDPQARGLFAGLTLRHGRGHLFRAAYEGIGFGIRQILEMFDDAHTGLRTVAVGGGLQSPVWAQAVSDITGRPQLVPEQAIGASYGDALMAAIGVGLVAPETDWARIAREITPNPANRALYDELYGVWRGLYPATRELVHGLGVIGGRDAQTAE
;
A
#
# COMPACT_ATOMS: atom_id res chain seq x y z
N MET A 1 -32.37 -3.40 10.93
CA MET A 1 -31.16 -4.03 10.36
C MET A 1 -29.99 -3.13 10.71
N ASP A 2 -28.92 -3.69 11.28
CA ASP A 2 -27.69 -2.95 11.56
C ASP A 2 -26.84 -2.90 10.30
N LEU A 3 -26.30 -1.72 10.00
CA LEU A 3 -25.48 -1.44 8.84
C LEU A 3 -24.15 -0.85 9.26
N LEU A 4 -23.13 -1.10 8.47
CA LEU A 4 -21.76 -0.63 8.64
C LEU A 4 -21.39 0.25 7.46
N LEU A 5 -20.71 1.35 7.73
CA LEU A 5 -20.16 2.25 6.70
C LEU A 5 -18.64 2.15 6.72
N GLY A 6 -18.09 1.65 5.64
CA GLY A 6 -16.63 1.66 5.42
C GLY A 6 -16.27 2.71 4.37
N ILE A 7 -15.24 3.50 4.62
CA ILE A 7 -14.75 4.55 3.71
C ILE A 7 -13.25 4.43 3.55
N ASP A 8 -12.79 4.42 2.31
CA ASP A 8 -11.38 4.36 1.92
C ASP A 8 -10.99 5.61 1.15
N MET A 9 -10.04 6.37 1.65
CA MET A 9 -9.45 7.54 1.00
C MET A 9 -8.14 7.13 0.32
N GLY A 10 -8.22 6.60 -0.89
CA GLY A 10 -7.05 6.19 -1.67
C GLY A 10 -6.34 7.34 -2.36
N THR A 11 -5.28 7.04 -3.13
CA THR A 11 -4.47 8.04 -3.86
C THR A 11 -5.22 8.70 -5.02
N GLY A 12 -6.14 7.99 -5.68
CA GLY A 12 -6.85 8.49 -6.88
C GLY A 12 -8.37 8.55 -6.74
N SER A 13 -8.90 8.12 -5.62
CA SER A 13 -10.34 8.17 -5.34
C SER A 13 -10.64 7.91 -3.88
N THR A 14 -11.72 8.50 -3.39
CA THR A 14 -12.37 8.09 -2.14
C THR A 14 -13.55 7.18 -2.46
N LYS A 15 -13.63 6.05 -1.76
CA LYS A 15 -14.67 5.02 -1.95
C LYS A 15 -15.40 4.77 -0.64
N GLY A 16 -16.69 4.50 -0.72
CA GLY A 16 -17.48 4.09 0.44
C GLY A 16 -18.41 2.95 0.11
N VAL A 17 -18.67 2.11 1.11
CA VAL A 17 -19.64 1.01 1.03
C VAL A 17 -20.54 0.99 2.27
N LEU A 18 -21.81 0.70 2.04
CA LEU A 18 -22.79 0.40 3.09
C LEU A 18 -23.07 -1.10 3.07
N VAL A 19 -22.77 -1.78 4.18
CA VAL A 19 -22.75 -3.25 4.27
C VAL A 19 -23.62 -3.71 5.44
N ASP A 20 -24.29 -4.85 5.32
CA ASP A 20 -24.96 -5.49 6.45
C ASP A 20 -24.00 -6.40 7.24
N THR A 21 -24.49 -6.97 8.34
CA THR A 21 -23.70 -7.86 9.21
C THR A 21 -23.33 -9.20 8.58
N ALA A 22 -23.92 -9.55 7.44
CA ALA A 22 -23.57 -10.75 6.67
C ALA A 22 -22.54 -10.46 5.54
N GLY A 23 -22.08 -9.20 5.42
CA GLY A 23 -21.13 -8.78 4.40
C GLY A 23 -21.77 -8.47 3.03
N VAL A 24 -23.11 -8.31 2.98
CA VAL A 24 -23.79 -7.93 1.74
C VAL A 24 -23.69 -6.42 1.53
N VAL A 25 -23.10 -6.01 0.42
CA VAL A 25 -23.04 -4.59 0.02
C VAL A 25 -24.40 -4.14 -0.48
N LEU A 26 -24.98 -3.16 0.20
CA LEU A 26 -26.29 -2.58 -0.14
C LEU A 26 -26.16 -1.36 -1.04
N ALA A 27 -25.10 -0.57 -0.84
CA ALA A 27 -24.81 0.62 -1.63
C ALA A 27 -23.30 0.87 -1.67
N SER A 28 -22.84 1.55 -2.71
CA SER A 28 -21.46 2.00 -2.84
C SER A 28 -21.38 3.35 -3.53
N ALA A 29 -20.35 4.12 -3.22
CA ALA A 29 -20.08 5.40 -3.84
C ALA A 29 -18.57 5.56 -4.08
N THR A 30 -18.22 6.28 -5.15
CA THR A 30 -16.82 6.59 -5.48
C THR A 30 -16.75 8.03 -5.97
N LEU A 31 -15.76 8.76 -5.48
CA LEU A 31 -15.37 10.09 -5.95
C LEU A 31 -13.92 10.01 -6.42
N SER A 32 -13.69 10.32 -7.68
CA SER A 32 -12.33 10.35 -8.26
C SER A 32 -11.69 11.70 -8.02
N HIS A 33 -10.39 11.68 -7.69
CA HIS A 33 -9.58 12.88 -7.51
C HIS A 33 -8.17 12.65 -8.06
N ALA A 34 -7.37 13.71 -8.07
CA ALA A 34 -5.96 13.66 -8.37
C ALA A 34 -5.19 14.33 -7.23
N ILE A 35 -4.01 13.81 -6.93
CA ILE A 35 -3.08 14.44 -5.99
C ILE A 35 -2.38 15.63 -6.65
N ASP A 36 -1.95 16.58 -5.84
CA ASP A 36 -1.16 17.72 -6.30
C ASP A 36 0.33 17.35 -6.35
N LEU A 37 0.98 17.69 -7.46
CA LEU A 37 2.41 17.54 -7.67
C LEU A 37 3.04 18.92 -7.92
N PRO A 38 3.15 19.77 -6.86
CA PRO A 38 3.50 21.18 -7.03
C PRO A 38 4.94 21.42 -7.48
N ARG A 39 5.82 20.43 -7.23
CA ARG A 39 7.25 20.46 -7.64
C ARG A 39 7.72 19.02 -7.90
N PRO A 40 8.79 18.82 -8.65
CA PRO A 40 9.42 17.50 -8.78
C PRO A 40 9.73 16.90 -7.40
N GLY A 41 9.28 15.66 -7.16
CA GLY A 41 9.46 14.95 -5.91
C GLY A 41 8.54 15.38 -4.74
N TRP A 42 7.58 16.28 -4.98
CA TRP A 42 6.56 16.66 -4.01
C TRP A 42 5.21 16.08 -4.38
N ALA A 43 4.50 15.54 -3.39
CA ALA A 43 3.15 15.02 -3.56
C ALA A 43 2.29 15.44 -2.36
N GLU A 44 1.23 16.17 -2.63
CA GLU A 44 0.42 16.84 -1.62
C GLU A 44 -1.07 16.62 -1.84
N VAL A 45 -1.84 16.77 -0.76
CA VAL A 45 -3.30 16.79 -0.77
C VAL A 45 -3.78 17.84 0.22
N ASP A 46 -4.76 18.65 -0.16
CA ASP A 46 -5.49 19.48 0.80
C ASP A 46 -6.47 18.60 1.58
N ALA A 47 -6.14 18.33 2.84
CA ALA A 47 -6.90 17.40 3.67
C ALA A 47 -8.34 17.87 3.98
N GLU A 48 -8.59 19.19 4.02
CA GLU A 48 -9.92 19.74 4.26
C GLU A 48 -10.80 19.71 3.00
N SER A 49 -10.28 20.25 1.88
CA SER A 49 -11.07 20.40 0.66
C SER A 49 -11.17 19.12 -0.17
N MET A 50 -10.32 18.12 0.08
CA MET A 50 -10.38 16.81 -0.57
C MET A 50 -10.87 15.75 0.43
N TRP A 51 -10.05 15.28 1.36
CA TRP A 51 -10.40 14.12 2.19
C TRP A 51 -11.64 14.34 3.05
N TRP A 52 -11.69 15.44 3.82
CA TRP A 52 -12.84 15.71 4.67
C TRP A 52 -14.12 15.93 3.86
N ARG A 53 -14.04 16.72 2.78
CA ARG A 53 -15.20 16.99 1.92
C ARG A 53 -15.71 15.71 1.26
N GLU A 54 -14.83 14.88 0.71
CA GLU A 54 -15.24 13.63 0.05
C GLU A 54 -15.83 12.63 1.03
N VAL A 55 -15.30 12.55 2.26
CA VAL A 55 -15.90 11.76 3.34
C VAL A 55 -17.31 12.27 3.66
N CYS A 56 -17.52 13.59 3.72
CA CYS A 56 -18.86 14.17 3.91
C CYS A 56 -19.81 13.81 2.76
N ASP A 57 -19.37 13.97 1.51
CA ASP A 57 -20.19 13.74 0.32
C ASP A 57 -20.59 12.24 0.20
N ILE A 58 -19.61 11.32 0.37
CA ILE A 58 -19.85 9.87 0.34
C ILE A 58 -20.76 9.44 1.49
N SER A 59 -20.49 9.90 2.70
CA SER A 59 -21.32 9.54 3.87
C SER A 59 -22.74 10.03 3.73
N THR A 60 -22.96 11.28 3.28
CA THR A 60 -24.28 11.84 3.05
C THR A 60 -25.06 11.03 2.01
N ARG A 61 -24.39 10.67 0.91
CA ARG A 61 -25.00 9.84 -0.13
C ARG A 61 -25.41 8.49 0.41
N LEU A 62 -24.49 7.76 1.04
CA LEU A 62 -24.72 6.38 1.49
C LEU A 62 -25.70 6.30 2.65
N THR A 63 -25.68 7.26 3.59
CA THR A 63 -26.70 7.33 4.66
C THR A 63 -28.08 7.64 4.12
N GLY A 64 -28.18 8.44 3.04
CA GLY A 64 -29.43 8.71 2.31
C GLY A 64 -30.02 7.50 1.58
N GLU A 65 -29.18 6.50 1.24
CA GLU A 65 -29.57 5.25 0.59
C GLU A 65 -29.94 4.13 1.59
N MET A 66 -29.87 4.40 2.90
CA MET A 66 -30.20 3.40 3.93
C MET A 66 -31.66 2.97 3.85
N PRO A 67 -31.98 1.65 3.90
CA PRO A 67 -33.35 1.17 3.96
C PRO A 67 -34.08 1.69 5.18
N SER A 68 -35.39 2.01 5.02
CA SER A 68 -36.22 2.51 6.11
C SER A 68 -36.22 1.54 7.31
N GLY A 69 -36.01 2.07 8.51
CA GLY A 69 -35.94 1.29 9.76
C GLY A 69 -34.61 0.60 10.01
N SER A 70 -33.59 0.82 9.17
CA SER A 70 -32.22 0.38 9.46
C SER A 70 -31.51 1.39 10.37
N LYS A 71 -30.40 0.94 11.01
CA LYS A 71 -29.56 1.73 11.90
C LYS A 71 -28.12 1.64 11.41
N LEU A 72 -27.44 2.76 11.29
CA LEU A 72 -26.00 2.79 11.11
C LEU A 72 -25.34 2.46 12.46
N ALA A 73 -24.76 1.30 12.56
CA ALA A 73 -24.23 0.76 13.81
C ALA A 73 -22.78 1.23 14.09
N ALA A 74 -21.96 1.37 13.06
CA ALA A 74 -20.62 1.89 13.16
C ALA A 74 -20.10 2.41 11.82
N VAL A 75 -19.03 3.22 11.89
CA VAL A 75 -18.24 3.72 10.76
C VAL A 75 -16.79 3.36 11.00
N CYS A 76 -16.06 3.06 9.93
CA CYS A 76 -14.60 2.93 9.93
C CYS A 76 -14.04 3.61 8.67
N VAL A 77 -12.85 4.22 8.80
CA VAL A 77 -12.24 4.97 7.70
C VAL A 77 -10.78 4.58 7.59
N SER A 78 -10.39 4.04 6.45
CA SER A 78 -8.99 3.88 6.04
C SER A 78 -8.54 5.02 5.14
N GLY A 79 -7.24 5.10 4.91
CA GLY A 79 -6.75 6.09 3.97
C GLY A 79 -5.33 5.83 3.51
N VAL A 80 -4.99 6.53 2.44
CA VAL A 80 -3.62 6.51 1.89
C VAL A 80 -2.61 6.85 2.98
N GLY A 81 -1.56 6.06 3.07
CA GLY A 81 -0.59 6.26 4.16
C GLY A 81 0.76 5.59 3.97
N PRO A 82 1.71 5.97 4.85
CA PRO A 82 1.57 7.00 5.89
C PRO A 82 1.67 8.43 5.34
N CYS A 83 0.86 9.34 5.83
CA CYS A 83 0.85 10.76 5.45
C CYS A 83 1.09 11.65 6.67
N LEU A 84 1.44 12.92 6.43
CA LEU A 84 1.61 13.93 7.48
C LEU A 84 0.66 15.10 7.26
N VAL A 85 -0.28 15.29 8.17
CA VAL A 85 -1.15 16.47 8.27
C VAL A 85 -0.79 17.22 9.56
N LEU A 86 -0.48 18.50 9.48
CA LEU A 86 -0.25 19.36 10.65
C LEU A 86 -1.44 20.28 10.83
N CYS A 87 -2.04 20.27 12.02
CA CYS A 87 -3.22 21.08 12.34
C CYS A 87 -2.99 21.99 13.54
N ASP A 88 -3.78 23.07 13.59
CA ASP A 88 -3.99 23.88 14.80
C ASP A 88 -4.99 23.21 15.77
N ASP A 89 -5.31 23.89 16.88
CA ASP A 89 -6.26 23.44 17.91
C ASP A 89 -7.71 23.32 17.43
N ALA A 90 -8.06 23.97 16.31
CA ALA A 90 -9.34 23.86 15.65
C ALA A 90 -9.42 22.72 14.61
N LEU A 91 -8.39 21.89 14.49
CA LEU A 91 -8.21 20.87 13.44
C LEU A 91 -8.19 21.45 12.02
N THR A 92 -7.72 22.71 11.87
CA THR A 92 -7.50 23.32 10.56
C THR A 92 -6.10 22.93 10.07
N PRO A 93 -5.97 22.29 8.89
CA PRO A 93 -4.68 22.01 8.30
C PRO A 93 -3.89 23.30 8.04
N LEU A 94 -2.65 23.34 8.51
CA LEU A 94 -1.78 24.52 8.39
C LEU A 94 -1.02 24.57 7.07
N ARG A 95 -1.03 23.48 6.35
CA ARG A 95 -0.48 23.25 5.02
C ARG A 95 -1.14 22.03 4.38
N PRO A 96 -0.99 21.81 3.05
CA PRO A 96 -1.38 20.55 2.43
C PRO A 96 -0.65 19.36 3.07
N ALA A 97 -1.32 18.21 3.18
CA ALA A 97 -0.74 16.98 3.67
C ALA A 97 0.45 16.54 2.81
N ILE A 98 1.54 16.08 3.45
CA ILE A 98 2.65 15.44 2.74
C ILE A 98 2.34 13.95 2.61
N LEU A 99 2.29 13.46 1.38
CA LEU A 99 1.95 12.08 1.11
C LEU A 99 3.10 11.11 1.42
N TYR A 100 2.81 9.83 1.34
CA TYR A 100 3.70 8.69 1.60
C TYR A 100 4.92 8.65 0.64
N GLY A 101 5.44 7.48 0.31
CA GLY A 101 6.70 7.25 -0.40
C GLY A 101 6.89 7.90 -1.77
N ILE A 102 5.83 8.45 -2.37
CA ILE A 102 5.93 9.23 -3.62
C ILE A 102 6.46 10.65 -3.39
N ASP A 103 6.40 11.16 -2.15
CA ASP A 103 6.99 12.44 -1.78
C ASP A 103 8.41 12.23 -1.26
N THR A 104 9.38 12.81 -1.95
CA THR A 104 10.81 12.64 -1.67
C THR A 104 11.47 13.88 -1.10
N ARG A 105 10.69 14.92 -0.71
CA ARG A 105 11.23 16.22 -0.24
C ARG A 105 12.15 16.11 0.97
N ALA A 106 11.94 15.13 1.84
CA ALA A 106 12.67 14.95 3.09
C ALA A 106 13.93 14.06 2.96
N SER A 107 14.49 13.90 1.74
CA SER A 107 15.65 13.03 1.51
C SER A 107 16.87 13.44 2.34
N ALA A 108 17.12 14.73 2.52
CA ALA A 108 18.21 15.22 3.37
C ALA A 108 17.96 14.94 4.86
N GLU A 109 16.71 14.96 5.30
CA GLU A 109 16.31 14.63 6.66
C GLU A 109 16.39 13.14 6.96
N ILE A 110 16.15 12.28 5.94
CA ILE A 110 16.41 10.83 6.04
C ILE A 110 17.90 10.59 6.32
N GLU A 111 18.79 11.21 5.56
CA GLU A 111 20.23 11.10 5.77
C GLU A 111 20.66 11.64 7.14
N LEU A 112 20.14 12.81 7.53
CA LEU A 112 20.41 13.45 8.82
C LEU A 112 20.04 12.51 9.98
N LEU A 113 18.78 12.02 10.00
CA LEU A 113 18.28 11.18 11.08
C LEU A 113 18.94 9.80 11.09
N THR A 114 19.29 9.27 9.92
CA THR A 114 20.05 8.02 9.81
C THR A 114 21.46 8.17 10.40
N GLN A 115 22.13 9.31 10.17
CA GLN A 115 23.44 9.60 10.78
C GLN A 115 23.33 9.83 12.29
N GLU A 116 22.25 10.52 12.74
CA GLU A 116 22.02 10.83 14.15
C GLU A 116 21.71 9.59 14.99
N PHE A 117 20.83 8.73 14.54
CA PHE A 117 20.35 7.57 15.30
C PHE A 117 21.06 6.25 14.97
N GLY A 118 21.72 6.15 13.80
CA GLY A 118 22.36 4.96 13.30
C GLY A 118 21.41 4.00 12.56
N ALA A 119 21.78 3.59 11.35
CA ALA A 119 20.95 2.73 10.49
C ALA A 119 20.55 1.42 11.18
N ASP A 120 21.53 0.73 11.83
CA ASP A 120 21.28 -0.54 12.52
C ASP A 120 20.31 -0.38 13.70
N ALA A 121 20.40 0.73 14.45
CA ALA A 121 19.51 1.00 15.57
C ALA A 121 18.09 1.34 15.09
N ILE A 122 17.97 2.04 13.95
CA ILE A 122 16.68 2.31 13.31
C ILE A 122 16.05 1.00 12.86
N LEU A 123 16.79 0.18 12.10
CA LEU A 123 16.31 -1.11 11.61
C LEU A 123 15.87 -2.04 12.76
N ASP A 124 16.66 -2.10 13.83
CA ASP A 124 16.34 -2.94 14.98
C ASP A 124 15.05 -2.51 15.70
N ARG A 125 14.79 -1.20 15.83
CA ARG A 125 13.62 -0.68 16.57
C ARG A 125 12.40 -0.55 15.69
N ALA A 126 12.56 0.05 14.51
CA ALA A 126 11.45 0.35 13.60
C ALA A 126 11.03 -0.85 12.73
N GLY A 127 11.96 -1.79 12.44
CA GLY A 127 11.70 -2.92 11.55
C GLY A 127 11.95 -2.59 10.07
N THR A 128 12.42 -1.37 9.78
CA THR A 128 12.74 -0.90 8.45
C THR A 128 13.80 0.19 8.50
N LEU A 129 14.48 0.46 7.39
CA LEU A 129 15.33 1.63 7.23
C LEU A 129 14.49 2.87 6.88
N LEU A 130 14.98 4.07 7.22
CA LEU A 130 14.31 5.29 6.82
C LEU A 130 14.27 5.43 5.30
N SER A 131 13.11 5.79 4.80
CA SER A 131 12.84 6.03 3.40
C SER A 131 11.84 7.18 3.23
N SER A 132 11.47 7.51 1.99
CA SER A 132 10.41 8.48 1.72
C SER A 132 9.03 8.07 2.27
N GLN A 133 8.85 6.82 2.71
CA GLN A 133 7.64 6.40 3.44
C GLN A 133 7.58 7.04 4.82
N ALA A 134 8.68 7.14 5.54
CA ALA A 134 8.74 7.52 6.95
C ALA A 134 8.18 8.93 7.23
N VAL A 135 7.37 9.07 8.28
CA VAL A 135 6.79 10.36 8.70
C VAL A 135 7.79 11.19 9.51
N GLY A 136 8.67 10.58 10.29
CA GLY A 136 9.65 11.29 11.11
C GLY A 136 10.52 12.28 10.32
N PRO A 137 11.14 11.88 9.18
CA PRO A 137 11.86 12.80 8.32
C PRO A 137 11.00 13.95 7.76
N LYS A 138 9.72 13.71 7.47
CA LYS A 138 8.79 14.75 6.99
C LYS A 138 8.49 15.77 8.08
N LEU A 139 8.31 15.34 9.35
CA LEU A 139 8.19 16.24 10.51
C LEU A 139 9.45 17.08 10.68
N GLU A 140 10.64 16.47 10.61
CA GLU A 140 11.92 17.17 10.67
C GLU A 140 12.07 18.18 9.52
N TRP A 141 11.63 17.79 8.30
CA TRP A 141 11.63 18.69 7.16
C TRP A 141 10.76 19.94 7.41
N VAL A 142 9.52 19.77 7.88
CA VAL A 142 8.64 20.91 8.19
C VAL A 142 9.26 21.79 9.26
N ARG A 143 9.81 21.20 10.32
CA ARG A 143 10.49 21.95 11.39
C ARG A 143 11.63 22.84 10.87
N ARG A 144 12.39 22.35 9.88
CA ARG A 144 13.56 23.06 9.33
C ARG A 144 13.21 24.05 8.24
N HIS A 145 12.26 23.72 7.38
CA HIS A 145 11.96 24.50 6.17
C HIS A 145 10.69 25.34 6.29
N GLU A 146 9.77 24.98 7.17
CA GLU A 146 8.53 25.69 7.44
C GLU A 146 8.31 25.91 8.95
N PRO A 147 9.29 26.54 9.69
CA PRO A 147 9.23 26.65 11.14
C PRO A 147 7.96 27.36 11.65
N SER A 148 7.44 28.35 10.92
CA SER A 148 6.20 29.03 11.29
C SER A 148 4.96 28.12 11.22
N VAL A 149 4.96 27.09 10.37
CA VAL A 149 3.92 26.04 10.33
C VAL A 149 4.10 25.11 11.52
N PHE A 150 5.33 24.65 11.74
CA PHE A 150 5.65 23.75 12.84
C PHE A 150 5.30 24.37 14.21
N ASP A 151 5.68 25.62 14.45
CA ASP A 151 5.46 26.33 15.73
C ASP A 151 3.97 26.59 16.03
N ARG A 152 3.12 26.70 14.99
CA ARG A 152 1.67 26.89 15.12
C ARG A 152 0.90 25.58 15.25
N ALA A 153 1.51 24.48 14.86
CA ALA A 153 0.84 23.18 14.93
C ALA A 153 0.66 22.75 16.39
N THR A 154 -0.49 22.21 16.70
CA THR A 154 -0.83 21.63 18.00
C THR A 154 -0.99 20.12 17.96
N GLY A 155 -1.04 19.54 16.74
CA GLY A 155 -1.09 18.11 16.51
C GLY A 155 -0.68 17.73 15.08
N TRP A 156 -0.32 16.47 14.91
CA TRP A 156 -0.02 15.87 13.63
C TRP A 156 -0.81 14.58 13.44
N TYR A 157 -1.22 14.27 12.20
CA TYR A 157 -2.18 13.22 11.88
C TYR A 157 -1.74 12.47 10.61
N GLY A 158 -2.13 11.20 10.49
CA GLY A 158 -2.25 10.50 9.22
C GLY A 158 -3.58 10.86 8.53
N SER A 159 -3.83 10.32 7.36
CA SER A 159 -5.07 10.57 6.61
C SER A 159 -6.32 10.09 7.38
N ASN A 160 -6.33 8.82 7.80
CA ASN A 160 -7.42 8.22 8.57
C ASN A 160 -7.60 8.86 9.95
N SER A 161 -6.51 9.15 10.67
CA SER A 161 -6.58 9.74 12.00
C SER A 161 -7.02 11.21 11.97
N TYR A 162 -6.76 11.95 10.91
CA TYR A 162 -7.33 13.28 10.68
C TYR A 162 -8.86 13.21 10.59
N ILE A 163 -9.38 12.28 9.81
CA ILE A 163 -10.83 12.06 9.71
C ILE A 163 -11.41 11.58 11.05
N ALA A 164 -10.71 10.70 11.77
CA ALA A 164 -11.13 10.28 13.10
C ALA A 164 -11.27 11.48 14.06
N ALA A 165 -10.29 12.40 14.05
CA ALA A 165 -10.34 13.63 14.84
C ALA A 165 -11.50 14.56 14.39
N LYS A 166 -11.73 14.73 13.10
CA LYS A 166 -12.86 15.52 12.56
C LYS A 166 -14.20 14.93 13.00
N LEU A 167 -14.36 13.61 12.95
CA LEU A 167 -15.61 12.94 13.32
C LEU A 167 -15.87 12.93 14.83
N THR A 168 -14.85 12.70 15.66
CA THR A 168 -15.01 12.41 17.09
C THR A 168 -14.38 13.43 18.02
N GLY A 169 -13.32 14.13 17.59
CA GLY A 169 -12.47 14.96 18.42
C GLY A 169 -11.35 14.20 19.13
N GLU A 170 -11.23 12.89 18.90
CA GLU A 170 -10.19 12.07 19.51
C GLU A 170 -8.87 12.19 18.76
N TYR A 171 -7.77 12.29 19.51
CA TYR A 171 -6.41 12.35 18.99
C TYR A 171 -5.77 10.96 19.09
N VAL A 172 -5.93 10.17 18.06
CA VAL A 172 -5.52 8.76 18.01
C VAL A 172 -4.76 8.45 16.72
N LEU A 173 -3.96 7.39 16.75
CA LEU A 173 -3.34 6.79 15.58
C LEU A 173 -3.33 5.27 15.74
N ASP A 174 -3.69 4.54 14.70
CA ASP A 174 -3.63 3.08 14.77
C ASP A 174 -2.18 2.57 14.74
N HIS A 175 -1.95 1.41 15.38
CA HIS A 175 -0.61 0.82 15.52
C HIS A 175 0.06 0.57 14.18
N HIS A 176 -0.71 0.17 13.16
CA HIS A 176 -0.13 -0.05 11.84
C HIS A 176 0.39 1.25 11.24
N THR A 177 -0.43 2.31 11.18
CA THR A 177 0.00 3.62 10.69
C THR A 177 1.16 4.17 11.54
N ALA A 178 1.10 4.01 12.87
CA ALA A 178 2.16 4.44 13.77
C ALA A 178 3.49 3.75 13.49
N SER A 179 3.48 2.45 13.16
CA SER A 179 4.69 1.70 12.79
C SER A 179 5.33 2.11 11.47
N GLN A 180 4.67 2.94 10.68
CA GLN A 180 5.22 3.58 9.49
C GLN A 180 5.64 5.04 9.73
N CYS A 181 5.48 5.54 10.97
CA CYS A 181 5.94 6.86 11.37
C CYS A 181 7.41 6.86 11.82
N ASP A 182 8.23 6.03 11.19
CA ASP A 182 9.64 5.85 11.50
C ASP A 182 10.41 7.18 11.60
N PRO A 183 11.34 7.29 12.55
CA PRO A 183 11.73 6.31 13.59
C PRO A 183 11.02 6.54 14.94
N LEU A 184 9.78 7.04 14.93
CA LEU A 184 9.03 7.44 16.14
C LEU A 184 8.44 6.26 16.92
N TYR A 185 8.47 5.06 16.36
CA TYR A 185 7.78 3.88 16.88
C TYR A 185 8.75 2.69 17.07
N VAL A 186 8.51 1.85 18.07
CA VAL A 186 9.24 0.59 18.31
C VAL A 186 8.35 -0.58 17.93
N THR A 187 8.51 -1.10 16.72
CA THR A 187 7.59 -2.04 16.10
C THR A 187 7.42 -3.34 16.90
N ARG A 188 8.49 -3.88 17.50
CA ARG A 188 8.42 -5.08 18.34
C ARG A 188 7.69 -4.90 19.65
N GLU A 189 7.61 -3.65 20.16
CA GLU A 189 7.01 -3.32 21.46
C GLU A 189 5.58 -2.78 21.30
N PHE A 190 5.18 -2.46 20.07
CA PHE A 190 3.91 -1.80 19.75
C PHE A 190 3.72 -0.49 20.52
N ASP A 191 4.77 0.32 20.64
CA ASP A 191 4.72 1.59 21.36
C ASP A 191 5.61 2.65 20.75
N TRP A 192 5.44 3.89 21.19
CA TRP A 192 6.24 5.03 20.76
C TRP A 192 7.69 4.92 21.26
N ASN A 193 8.63 5.26 20.39
CA ASN A 193 10.01 5.54 20.77
C ASN A 193 10.07 6.95 21.38
N ILE A 194 9.80 7.07 22.68
CA ILE A 194 9.62 8.35 23.35
C ILE A 194 10.87 9.25 23.23
N GLU A 195 12.07 8.66 23.27
CA GLU A 195 13.33 9.41 23.16
C GLU A 195 13.45 10.09 21.79
N TRP A 196 13.31 9.33 20.71
CA TRP A 196 13.44 9.83 19.35
C TRP A 196 12.24 10.68 18.94
N ALA A 197 11.05 10.30 19.38
CA ALA A 197 9.85 11.08 19.16
C ALA A 197 9.94 12.46 19.79
N LYS A 198 10.44 12.60 21.03
CA LYS A 198 10.67 13.89 21.68
C LYS A 198 11.66 14.76 20.89
N ARG A 199 12.71 14.14 20.33
CA ARG A 199 13.71 14.85 19.51
C ARG A 199 13.11 15.39 18.21
N ILE A 200 12.25 14.60 17.53
CA ILE A 200 11.69 14.92 16.21
C ILE A 200 10.42 15.78 16.34
N CYS A 201 9.46 15.37 17.17
CA CYS A 201 8.17 16.04 17.31
C CYS A 201 8.27 17.34 18.12
N GLY A 202 9.33 17.52 18.95
CA GLY A 202 9.50 18.75 19.74
C GLY A 202 8.34 18.96 20.73
N HIS A 203 7.55 20.02 20.52
CA HIS A 203 6.39 20.35 21.35
C HIS A 203 5.10 19.61 20.96
N LEU A 204 5.08 18.99 19.79
CA LEU A 204 3.89 18.28 19.31
C LEU A 204 3.64 17.01 20.13
N PRO A 205 2.40 16.79 20.60
CA PRO A 205 2.06 15.57 21.32
C PRO A 205 2.09 14.35 20.42
N LEU A 206 2.24 13.18 21.04
CA LEU A 206 2.04 11.90 20.35
C LEU A 206 0.57 11.50 20.46
N PRO A 207 -0.07 11.01 19.39
CA PRO A 207 -1.43 10.51 19.47
C PRO A 207 -1.50 9.24 20.33
N ARG A 208 -2.66 9.01 20.95
CA ARG A 208 -2.94 7.76 21.66
C ARG A 208 -2.99 6.61 20.66
N LEU A 209 -2.22 5.54 20.93
CA LEU A 209 -2.20 4.36 20.10
C LEU A 209 -3.47 3.51 20.31
N VAL A 210 -3.99 2.98 19.21
CA VAL A 210 -5.18 2.12 19.16
C VAL A 210 -4.98 1.03 18.10
N TRP A 211 -5.72 -0.07 18.20
CA TRP A 211 -5.73 -1.07 17.13
C TRP A 211 -6.76 -0.69 16.05
N PRO A 212 -6.57 -1.11 14.79
CA PRO A 212 -7.46 -0.75 13.68
C PRO A 212 -8.95 -1.03 13.93
N SER A 213 -9.29 -2.11 14.66
CA SER A 213 -10.67 -2.47 15.00
C SER A 213 -11.15 -1.89 16.34
N ASP A 214 -10.38 -1.04 17.03
CA ASP A 214 -10.83 -0.42 18.28
C ASP A 214 -11.83 0.71 18.03
N VAL A 215 -12.89 0.78 18.83
CA VAL A 215 -13.78 1.94 18.87
C VAL A 215 -13.04 3.10 19.53
N VAL A 216 -12.86 4.20 18.79
CA VAL A 216 -12.07 5.35 19.26
C VAL A 216 -12.91 6.48 19.80
N GLY A 217 -14.19 6.55 19.48
CA GLY A 217 -15.12 7.57 19.93
C GLY A 217 -16.48 7.45 19.24
N THR A 218 -17.25 8.51 19.32
CA THR A 218 -18.57 8.60 18.64
C THR A 218 -18.68 9.90 17.86
N VAL A 219 -19.43 9.85 16.77
CA VAL A 219 -19.63 10.99 15.87
C VAL A 219 -20.27 12.17 16.62
N ARG A 220 -19.62 13.34 16.58
CA ARG A 220 -20.05 14.58 17.23
C ARG A 220 -21.20 15.24 16.44
N ALA A 221 -21.88 16.20 17.07
CA ALA A 221 -23.02 16.89 16.46
C ALA A 221 -22.65 17.64 15.17
N GLU A 222 -21.50 18.34 15.18
CA GLU A 222 -21.01 19.10 14.03
C GLU A 222 -20.66 18.18 12.86
N ALA A 223 -19.99 17.06 13.13
CA ALA A 223 -19.67 16.04 12.14
C ALA A 223 -20.93 15.36 11.60
N ALA A 224 -21.92 15.06 12.45
CA ALA A 224 -23.21 14.51 12.02
C ALA A 224 -23.94 15.45 11.05
N ALA A 225 -23.91 16.76 11.31
CA ALA A 225 -24.50 17.76 10.43
C ALA A 225 -23.80 17.84 9.07
N ALA A 226 -22.48 17.63 9.02
CA ALA A 226 -21.69 17.68 7.80
C ALA A 226 -21.76 16.38 6.96
N THR A 227 -21.84 15.23 7.61
CA THR A 227 -21.69 13.91 6.97
C THR A 227 -23.01 13.14 6.77
N GLY A 228 -24.09 13.57 7.43
CA GLY A 228 -25.31 12.77 7.51
C GLY A 228 -25.21 11.52 8.39
N ILE A 229 -24.03 11.20 8.93
CA ILE A 229 -23.85 10.10 9.90
C ILE A 229 -24.54 10.48 11.21
N PRO A 230 -25.43 9.65 11.78
CA PRO A 230 -26.13 10.00 13.00
C PRO A 230 -25.17 10.31 14.15
N LYS A 231 -25.47 11.38 14.91
CA LYS A 231 -24.72 11.69 16.15
C LYS A 231 -24.71 10.48 17.09
N GLY A 232 -23.56 10.19 17.67
CA GLY A 232 -23.40 9.07 18.60
C GLY A 232 -23.09 7.74 17.93
N THR A 233 -23.03 7.68 16.59
CA THR A 233 -22.57 6.47 15.89
C THR A 233 -21.11 6.21 16.26
N PRO A 234 -20.75 4.98 16.69
CA PRO A 234 -19.37 4.60 16.97
C PRO A 234 -18.48 4.75 15.75
N LEU A 235 -17.27 5.29 15.97
CA LEU A 235 -16.18 5.30 14.98
C LEU A 235 -15.13 4.27 15.40
N VAL A 236 -14.75 3.42 14.47
CA VAL A 236 -13.64 2.47 14.58
C VAL A 236 -12.42 3.08 13.91
N ALA A 237 -11.22 2.83 14.44
CA ALA A 237 -9.99 3.54 14.08
C ALA A 237 -9.64 3.47 12.59
N GLY A 238 -9.78 2.29 11.96
CA GLY A 238 -9.29 2.07 10.61
C GLY A 238 -7.76 2.03 10.54
N THR A 239 -7.23 2.00 9.32
CA THR A 239 -5.78 1.88 9.09
C THR A 239 -5.39 2.39 7.69
N VAL A 240 -4.17 2.07 7.22
CA VAL A 240 -3.74 2.35 5.85
C VAL A 240 -4.51 1.48 4.84
N ASP A 241 -4.90 2.07 3.71
CA ASP A 241 -5.74 1.51 2.65
C ASP A 241 -5.31 0.10 2.19
N ALA A 242 -4.02 -0.10 1.88
CA ALA A 242 -3.51 -1.39 1.40
C ALA A 242 -3.68 -2.53 2.44
N TYR A 243 -3.62 -2.22 3.73
CA TYR A 243 -3.80 -3.19 4.80
C TYR A 243 -5.27 -3.43 5.12
N ALA A 244 -6.11 -2.41 5.00
CA ALA A 244 -7.56 -2.59 5.03
C ALA A 244 -8.04 -3.44 3.85
N GLU A 245 -7.41 -3.31 2.66
CA GLU A 245 -7.68 -4.19 1.51
C GLU A 245 -7.23 -5.63 1.78
N ALA A 246 -6.04 -5.85 2.34
CA ALA A 246 -5.59 -7.18 2.74
C ALA A 246 -6.55 -7.83 3.74
N PHE A 247 -7.01 -7.07 4.72
CA PHE A 247 -8.00 -7.50 5.70
C PHE A 247 -9.34 -7.88 5.04
N SER A 248 -9.78 -7.11 4.03
CA SER A 248 -11.04 -7.35 3.30
C SER A 248 -11.10 -8.68 2.56
N VAL A 249 -9.94 -9.22 2.18
CA VAL A 249 -9.81 -10.49 1.44
C VAL A 249 -9.33 -11.64 2.32
N GLY A 250 -9.42 -11.47 3.64
CA GLY A 250 -9.15 -12.51 4.64
C GLY A 250 -7.66 -12.77 4.90
N VAL A 251 -6.77 -11.82 4.58
CA VAL A 251 -5.34 -11.90 4.92
C VAL A 251 -5.15 -11.36 6.35
N ARG A 252 -5.30 -12.25 7.33
CA ARG A 252 -5.44 -11.90 8.74
C ARG A 252 -4.60 -12.74 9.70
N ASN A 253 -4.30 -13.98 9.32
CA ASN A 253 -3.60 -14.93 10.20
C ASN A 253 -2.13 -15.06 9.83
N PRO A 254 -1.24 -15.43 10.76
CA PRO A 254 0.15 -15.72 10.43
C PRO A 254 0.27 -16.71 9.26
N GLY A 255 1.06 -16.32 8.24
CA GLY A 255 1.21 -17.06 7.00
C GLY A 255 0.24 -16.66 5.88
N ASP A 256 -0.81 -15.88 6.14
CA ASP A 256 -1.62 -15.30 5.08
C ASP A 256 -0.82 -14.24 4.31
N GLN A 257 -0.92 -14.28 2.98
CA GLN A 257 -0.27 -13.33 2.08
C GLN A 257 -1.27 -12.69 1.13
N MET A 258 -1.08 -11.42 0.82
CA MET A 258 -1.74 -10.74 -0.31
C MET A 258 -0.71 -10.43 -1.40
N LEU A 259 -1.04 -10.75 -2.65
CA LEU A 259 -0.36 -10.26 -3.85
C LEU A 259 -1.28 -9.29 -4.59
N MET A 260 -0.92 -8.01 -4.61
CA MET A 260 -1.67 -6.98 -5.32
C MET A 260 -1.08 -6.73 -6.70
N TYR A 261 -1.84 -7.06 -7.74
CA TYR A 261 -1.50 -6.89 -9.15
C TYR A 261 -1.93 -5.49 -9.65
N GLY A 262 -1.10 -4.50 -9.38
CA GLY A 262 -1.31 -3.11 -9.76
C GLY A 262 -0.34 -2.62 -10.84
N SER A 263 -0.22 -1.30 -10.98
CA SER A 263 0.86 -0.66 -11.75
C SER A 263 2.24 -1.09 -11.24
N THR A 264 2.34 -1.33 -9.94
CA THR A 264 3.43 -2.02 -9.23
C THR A 264 2.88 -3.32 -8.63
N MET A 265 3.74 -4.26 -8.23
CA MET A 265 3.33 -5.33 -7.32
C MET A 265 3.52 -4.85 -5.88
N PHE A 266 2.56 -5.16 -5.02
CA PHE A 266 2.68 -4.97 -3.60
C PHE A 266 2.30 -6.26 -2.87
N LEU A 267 3.15 -6.65 -1.93
CA LEU A 267 3.03 -7.91 -1.20
C LEU A 267 2.94 -7.59 0.29
N ILE A 268 1.99 -8.23 0.96
CA ILE A 268 1.84 -8.19 2.42
C ILE A 268 1.81 -9.62 2.92
N GLN A 269 2.52 -9.92 4.00
CA GLN A 269 2.42 -11.17 4.74
C GLN A 269 2.19 -10.90 6.21
N VAL A 270 1.20 -11.55 6.82
CA VAL A 270 0.99 -11.52 8.27
C VAL A 270 1.97 -12.48 8.95
N ILE A 271 2.63 -12.01 10.01
CA ILE A 271 3.59 -12.78 10.80
C ILE A 271 3.30 -12.64 12.31
N ASP A 272 3.72 -13.62 13.10
CA ASP A 272 3.56 -13.63 14.58
C ASP A 272 4.88 -13.38 15.32
N GLY A 273 6.01 -13.34 14.60
CA GLY A 273 7.34 -13.07 15.15
C GLY A 273 7.96 -11.82 14.53
N TYR A 274 8.76 -11.07 15.30
CA TYR A 274 9.48 -9.92 14.76
C TYR A 274 10.58 -10.37 13.79
N HIS A 275 10.54 -9.81 12.60
CA HIS A 275 11.54 -10.01 11.55
C HIS A 275 12.14 -8.66 11.18
N SER A 276 13.44 -8.58 11.02
CA SER A 276 14.15 -7.35 10.64
C SER A 276 15.09 -7.63 9.48
N ASP A 277 14.74 -7.09 8.32
CA ASP A 277 15.54 -7.17 7.10
C ASP A 277 15.57 -5.79 6.43
N PRO A 278 16.76 -5.26 6.06
CA PRO A 278 16.84 -3.93 5.44
C PRO A 278 16.11 -3.81 4.10
N ALA A 279 15.76 -4.92 3.48
CA ALA A 279 15.05 -4.98 2.21
C ALA A 279 13.54 -5.17 2.34
N LEU A 280 13.01 -5.28 3.57
CA LEU A 280 11.58 -5.44 3.85
C LEU A 280 11.08 -4.31 4.76
N TRP A 281 9.77 -4.14 4.79
CA TRP A 281 9.08 -3.30 5.77
C TRP A 281 8.40 -4.21 6.77
N THR A 282 8.89 -4.23 8.03
CA THR A 282 8.20 -4.86 9.14
C THR A 282 7.36 -3.81 9.84
N THR A 283 6.06 -4.01 9.90
CA THR A 283 5.09 -3.09 10.51
C THR A 283 4.23 -3.81 11.54
N ALA A 284 3.52 -3.06 12.39
CA ALA A 284 2.41 -3.64 13.13
C ALA A 284 1.35 -4.14 12.14
N GLY A 285 0.73 -5.27 12.41
CA GLY A 285 -0.37 -5.80 11.61
C GLY A 285 -1.70 -5.08 11.91
N VAL A 286 -2.75 -5.49 11.19
CA VAL A 286 -4.12 -5.03 11.47
C VAL A 286 -4.67 -5.73 12.71
N GLU A 287 -4.38 -7.01 12.86
CA GLU A 287 -4.79 -7.80 14.02
C GLU A 287 -3.90 -7.53 15.23
N ARG A 288 -4.54 -7.45 16.40
CA ARG A 288 -3.86 -7.13 17.66
C ARG A 288 -2.71 -8.08 17.99
N GLY A 289 -1.53 -7.52 18.18
CA GLY A 289 -0.32 -8.26 18.55
C GLY A 289 0.36 -9.01 17.42
N LEU A 290 -0.17 -8.94 16.20
CA LEU A 290 0.48 -9.46 14.99
C LEU A 290 1.30 -8.37 14.30
N LEU A 291 2.23 -8.82 13.49
CA LEU A 291 3.08 -8.00 12.63
C LEU A 291 2.78 -8.30 11.17
N ALA A 292 3.30 -7.49 10.29
CA ALA A 292 3.25 -7.73 8.86
C ALA A 292 4.59 -7.41 8.21
N LEU A 293 4.98 -8.22 7.23
CA LEU A 293 6.02 -7.90 6.27
C LEU A 293 5.39 -7.30 5.03
N ALA A 294 6.00 -6.27 4.49
CA ALA A 294 5.60 -5.71 3.22
C ALA A 294 6.80 -5.53 2.30
N ALA A 295 6.53 -5.67 1.02
CA ALA A 295 7.49 -5.46 -0.05
C ALA A 295 6.79 -5.05 -1.34
N GLY A 296 7.51 -4.44 -2.26
CA GLY A 296 6.93 -4.09 -3.54
C GLY A 296 7.96 -3.80 -4.61
N THR A 297 7.54 -3.99 -5.87
CA THR A 297 8.33 -3.63 -7.05
C THR A 297 8.04 -2.20 -7.49
N SER A 298 8.95 -1.60 -8.24
CA SER A 298 8.73 -0.26 -8.81
C SER A 298 7.86 -0.29 -10.06
N THR A 299 7.89 -1.38 -10.82
CA THR A 299 7.12 -1.54 -12.06
C THR A 299 6.56 -2.95 -12.18
N ALA A 300 5.30 -3.04 -12.63
CA ALA A 300 4.63 -4.28 -12.98
C ALA A 300 3.60 -4.02 -14.09
N GLY A 301 2.34 -3.74 -13.78
CA GLY A 301 1.34 -3.36 -14.79
C GLY A 301 1.74 -2.12 -15.59
N SER A 302 2.51 -1.19 -15.01
CA SER A 302 3.09 -0.05 -15.74
C SER A 302 4.05 -0.47 -16.86
N MET A 303 4.82 -1.55 -16.69
CA MET A 303 5.64 -2.12 -17.78
C MET A 303 4.77 -2.66 -18.91
N ILE A 304 3.66 -3.31 -18.57
CA ILE A 304 2.71 -3.85 -19.55
C ILE A 304 2.07 -2.72 -20.36
N SER A 305 1.64 -1.64 -19.69
CA SER A 305 1.09 -0.45 -20.36
C SER A 305 2.14 0.27 -21.22
N TRP A 306 3.39 0.33 -20.77
CA TRP A 306 4.49 0.87 -21.55
C TRP A 306 4.75 0.03 -22.82
N LEU A 307 4.82 -1.31 -22.68
CA LEU A 307 4.95 -2.22 -23.82
C LEU A 307 3.80 -2.06 -24.82
N GLN A 308 2.56 -1.94 -24.33
CA GLN A 308 1.41 -1.67 -25.19
C GLN A 308 1.65 -0.41 -26.04
N THR A 309 2.06 0.67 -25.40
CA THR A 309 2.31 1.95 -26.08
C THR A 309 3.38 1.83 -27.17
N ILE A 310 4.54 1.26 -26.85
CA ILE A 310 5.67 1.20 -27.80
C ILE A 310 5.50 0.13 -28.90
N THR A 311 4.55 -0.79 -28.73
CA THR A 311 4.29 -1.88 -29.72
C THR A 311 3.04 -1.62 -30.56
N GLY A 312 2.56 -0.39 -30.65
CA GLY A 312 1.50 0.02 -31.57
C GLY A 312 0.10 0.11 -30.96
N GLY A 313 -0.06 0.01 -29.63
CA GLY A 313 -1.31 0.36 -28.94
C GLY A 313 -2.48 -0.61 -29.17
N ALA A 314 -2.24 -1.88 -29.49
CA ALA A 314 -3.30 -2.87 -29.60
C ALA A 314 -4.05 -3.02 -28.26
N ASP A 315 -5.32 -3.46 -28.30
CA ASP A 315 -6.09 -3.71 -27.09
C ASP A 315 -5.49 -4.85 -26.25
N PHE A 316 -5.79 -4.85 -24.96
CA PHE A 316 -5.22 -5.82 -24.03
C PHE A 316 -5.63 -7.26 -24.32
N ASP A 317 -6.83 -7.50 -24.86
CA ASP A 317 -7.31 -8.86 -25.19
C ASP A 317 -6.47 -9.46 -26.31
N THR A 318 -6.16 -8.66 -27.34
CA THR A 318 -5.24 -9.05 -28.42
C THR A 318 -3.84 -9.36 -27.88
N LEU A 319 -3.28 -8.49 -27.02
CA LEU A 319 -1.95 -8.67 -26.45
C LEU A 319 -1.86 -9.88 -25.53
N MET A 320 -2.90 -10.15 -24.75
CA MET A 320 -3.00 -11.35 -23.91
C MET A 320 -3.08 -12.61 -24.74
N ALA A 321 -3.85 -12.60 -25.82
CA ALA A 321 -3.95 -13.75 -26.74
C ALA A 321 -2.60 -14.04 -27.42
N GLU A 322 -1.88 -13.01 -27.85
CA GLU A 322 -0.53 -13.18 -28.42
C GLU A 322 0.46 -13.72 -27.39
N ALA A 323 0.44 -13.23 -26.15
CA ALA A 323 1.30 -13.73 -25.08
C ALA A 323 0.94 -15.18 -24.70
N ALA A 324 -0.35 -15.55 -24.72
CA ALA A 324 -0.82 -16.91 -24.45
C ALA A 324 -0.37 -17.92 -25.52
N ALA A 325 -0.21 -17.48 -26.76
CA ALA A 325 0.30 -18.31 -27.85
C ALA A 325 1.80 -18.64 -27.75
N VAL A 326 2.54 -17.87 -26.94
CA VAL A 326 3.97 -18.11 -26.70
C VAL A 326 4.11 -19.14 -25.55
N PRO A 327 4.97 -20.16 -25.71
CA PRO A 327 5.17 -21.15 -24.65
C PRO A 327 5.82 -20.54 -23.40
N PRO A 328 5.66 -21.19 -22.22
CA PRO A 328 6.40 -20.85 -21.02
C PRO A 328 7.91 -20.69 -21.26
N GLY A 329 8.53 -19.68 -20.65
CA GLY A 329 9.93 -19.35 -20.85
C GLY A 329 10.21 -18.48 -22.06
N SER A 330 9.17 -17.99 -22.77
CA SER A 330 9.28 -17.02 -23.87
C SER A 330 10.34 -17.36 -24.92
N GLU A 331 10.56 -18.67 -25.19
CA GLU A 331 11.63 -19.18 -26.06
C GLU A 331 13.04 -18.67 -25.70
N GLY A 332 13.31 -18.44 -24.40
CA GLY A 332 14.59 -17.96 -23.88
C GLY A 332 14.73 -16.42 -23.81
N LEU A 333 13.65 -15.69 -24.06
CA LEU A 333 13.62 -14.23 -23.82
C LEU A 333 13.31 -13.94 -22.35
N ILE A 334 14.17 -13.18 -21.69
CA ILE A 334 14.05 -12.78 -20.28
C ILE A 334 13.93 -11.27 -20.17
N ALA A 335 13.08 -10.79 -19.26
CA ALA A 335 12.93 -9.36 -18.95
C ALA A 335 13.28 -9.05 -17.49
N LEU A 336 14.04 -7.95 -17.27
CA LEU A 336 14.14 -7.26 -15.98
C LEU A 336 13.15 -6.09 -15.99
N PRO A 337 12.14 -6.06 -15.10
CA PRO A 337 11.07 -5.06 -15.16
C PRO A 337 11.44 -3.69 -14.53
N TYR A 338 12.69 -3.31 -14.45
CA TYR A 338 13.21 -2.19 -13.66
C TYR A 338 13.12 -0.82 -14.38
N LEU A 339 12.00 -0.54 -15.06
CA LEU A 339 11.84 0.67 -15.87
C LEU A 339 11.87 1.98 -15.06
N ALA A 340 11.50 1.94 -13.78
CA ALA A 340 11.48 3.08 -12.87
C ALA A 340 12.45 2.90 -11.68
N GLY A 341 13.60 2.29 -11.92
CA GLY A 341 14.40 1.77 -10.83
C GLY A 341 13.77 0.50 -10.22
N GLU A 342 14.32 0.01 -9.11
CA GLU A 342 13.70 -1.12 -8.41
C GLU A 342 13.77 -0.93 -6.89
N ARG A 343 12.70 -1.34 -6.23
CA ARG A 343 12.57 -1.38 -4.77
C ARG A 343 13.05 -2.73 -4.24
N THR A 344 12.23 -3.49 -3.57
CA THR A 344 12.59 -4.79 -2.98
C THR A 344 12.91 -5.83 -4.04
N PRO A 345 14.02 -6.57 -3.91
CA PRO A 345 15.07 -6.44 -2.89
C PRO A 345 16.27 -5.61 -3.34
N VAL A 346 16.22 -4.99 -4.49
CA VAL A 346 17.37 -4.36 -5.18
C VAL A 346 17.72 -3.01 -4.58
N PHE A 347 16.72 -2.20 -4.20
CA PHE A 347 16.84 -0.84 -3.67
C PHE A 347 17.77 0.05 -4.50
N ASP A 348 17.58 0.04 -5.80
CA ASP A 348 18.38 0.83 -6.73
C ASP A 348 17.51 1.71 -7.63
N PRO A 349 17.42 3.01 -7.37
CA PRO A 349 16.66 3.94 -8.22
C PRO A 349 17.30 4.14 -9.60
N GLN A 350 18.56 3.75 -9.78
CA GLN A 350 19.26 3.80 -11.05
C GLN A 350 19.17 2.50 -11.86
N ALA A 351 18.54 1.45 -11.33
CA ALA A 351 18.25 0.24 -12.09
C ALA A 351 17.41 0.57 -13.34
N ARG A 352 17.63 -0.13 -14.43
CA ARG A 352 16.91 0.05 -15.70
C ARG A 352 16.42 -1.28 -16.23
N GLY A 353 15.27 -1.23 -16.93
CA GLY A 353 14.70 -2.40 -17.61
C GLY A 353 15.61 -2.98 -18.68
N LEU A 354 15.53 -4.29 -18.87
CA LEU A 354 16.34 -5.03 -19.83
C LEU A 354 15.53 -6.16 -20.44
N PHE A 355 15.67 -6.37 -21.75
CA PHE A 355 15.29 -7.61 -22.43
C PHE A 355 16.56 -8.32 -22.89
N ALA A 356 16.79 -9.54 -22.45
CA ALA A 356 17.96 -10.35 -22.78
C ALA A 356 17.53 -11.62 -23.56
N GLY A 357 18.29 -12.01 -24.55
CA GLY A 357 18.03 -13.22 -25.36
C GLY A 357 17.21 -12.96 -26.63
N LEU A 358 17.03 -11.71 -27.09
CA LEU A 358 16.30 -11.39 -28.32
C LEU A 358 16.93 -12.04 -29.56
N THR A 359 16.08 -12.63 -30.41
CA THR A 359 16.41 -13.13 -31.72
C THR A 359 15.39 -12.65 -32.75
N LEU A 360 15.63 -12.88 -34.04
CA LEU A 360 14.69 -12.53 -35.11
C LEU A 360 13.36 -13.32 -35.07
N ARG A 361 13.27 -14.36 -34.22
CA ARG A 361 12.03 -15.16 -34.05
C ARG A 361 11.07 -14.50 -33.05
N HIS A 362 11.56 -13.66 -32.18
CA HIS A 362 10.74 -13.06 -31.15
C HIS A 362 9.88 -11.93 -31.72
N GLY A 363 8.58 -12.02 -31.51
CA GLY A 363 7.59 -11.00 -31.83
C GLY A 363 7.00 -10.36 -30.58
N ARG A 364 5.95 -9.55 -30.78
CA ARG A 364 5.26 -8.80 -29.71
C ARG A 364 4.79 -9.71 -28.57
N GLY A 365 4.14 -10.84 -28.87
CA GLY A 365 3.69 -11.79 -27.86
C GLY A 365 4.81 -12.30 -26.95
N HIS A 366 6.03 -12.48 -27.48
CA HIS A 366 7.19 -12.88 -26.69
C HIS A 366 7.61 -11.77 -25.69
N LEU A 367 7.58 -10.50 -26.10
CA LEU A 367 7.90 -9.37 -25.21
C LEU A 367 6.92 -9.31 -24.03
N PHE A 368 5.61 -9.45 -24.30
CA PHE A 368 4.60 -9.47 -23.25
C PHE A 368 4.73 -10.68 -22.34
N ARG A 369 4.95 -11.88 -22.90
CA ARG A 369 5.16 -13.08 -22.10
C ARG A 369 6.39 -12.96 -21.21
N ALA A 370 7.53 -12.52 -21.76
CA ALA A 370 8.75 -12.30 -21.00
C ALA A 370 8.59 -11.23 -19.90
N ALA A 371 7.78 -10.20 -20.15
CA ALA A 371 7.47 -9.19 -19.13
C ALA A 371 6.66 -9.78 -17.97
N TYR A 372 5.61 -10.55 -18.24
CA TYR A 372 4.84 -11.25 -17.20
C TYR A 372 5.72 -12.21 -16.38
N GLU A 373 6.59 -12.95 -17.05
CA GLU A 373 7.50 -13.90 -16.41
C GLU A 373 8.59 -13.15 -15.59
N GLY A 374 9.14 -12.05 -16.12
CA GLY A 374 10.12 -11.21 -15.43
C GLY A 374 9.57 -10.60 -14.14
N ILE A 375 8.30 -10.12 -14.17
CA ILE A 375 7.59 -9.67 -12.97
C ILE A 375 7.40 -10.85 -12.00
N GLY A 376 7.03 -12.04 -12.51
CA GLY A 376 6.89 -13.26 -11.71
C GLY A 376 8.20 -13.68 -11.02
N PHE A 377 9.35 -13.55 -11.68
CA PHE A 377 10.66 -13.80 -11.06
C PHE A 377 10.96 -12.80 -9.94
N GLY A 378 10.63 -11.52 -10.11
CA GLY A 378 10.74 -10.52 -9.06
C GLY A 378 9.87 -10.86 -7.84
N ILE A 379 8.62 -11.29 -8.06
CA ILE A 379 7.72 -11.75 -7.00
C ILE A 379 8.33 -12.97 -6.28
N ARG A 380 8.85 -13.96 -7.03
CA ARG A 380 9.51 -15.13 -6.44
C ARG A 380 10.67 -14.72 -5.54
N GLN A 381 11.51 -13.79 -5.97
CA GLN A 381 12.64 -13.30 -5.18
C GLN A 381 12.18 -12.64 -3.88
N ILE A 382 11.10 -11.86 -3.90
CA ILE A 382 10.52 -11.25 -2.70
C ILE A 382 9.94 -12.34 -1.77
N LEU A 383 9.22 -13.30 -2.33
CA LEU A 383 8.59 -14.36 -1.53
C LEU A 383 9.63 -15.28 -0.87
N GLU A 384 10.78 -15.52 -1.52
CA GLU A 384 11.90 -16.24 -0.89
C GLU A 384 12.41 -15.55 0.38
N MET A 385 12.39 -14.21 0.43
CA MET A 385 12.74 -13.45 1.64
C MET A 385 11.66 -13.56 2.73
N PHE A 386 10.39 -13.63 2.34
CA PHE A 386 9.27 -13.80 3.28
C PHE A 386 9.26 -15.21 3.90
N ASP A 387 9.72 -16.23 3.18
CA ASP A 387 9.71 -17.63 3.63
C ASP A 387 10.60 -17.87 4.85
N ASP A 388 11.66 -17.09 5.00
CA ASP A 388 12.52 -17.15 6.19
C ASP A 388 11.76 -16.74 7.47
N ALA A 389 10.63 -16.04 7.31
CA ALA A 389 9.82 -15.53 8.42
C ALA A 389 8.66 -16.46 8.83
N HIS A 390 8.12 -17.30 7.92
CA HIS A 390 6.98 -18.18 8.24
C HIS A 390 6.75 -19.32 7.24
N THR A 391 6.14 -20.44 7.71
CA THR A 391 5.74 -21.61 6.88
C THR A 391 4.21 -21.78 6.90
N GLY A 392 3.62 -22.35 5.85
CA GLY A 392 2.18 -22.61 5.78
C GLY A 392 1.39 -21.47 5.12
N LEU A 393 1.86 -21.01 4.00
CA LEU A 393 1.40 -19.77 3.35
C LEU A 393 0.10 -19.98 2.54
N ARG A 394 -0.89 -19.13 2.84
CA ARG A 394 -2.10 -18.95 2.02
C ARG A 394 -1.96 -17.64 1.25
N THR A 395 -1.94 -17.71 -0.10
CA THR A 395 -1.73 -16.54 -0.95
C THR A 395 -3.05 -16.10 -1.60
N VAL A 396 -3.49 -14.89 -1.32
CA VAL A 396 -4.66 -14.25 -1.94
C VAL A 396 -4.18 -13.22 -2.95
N ALA A 397 -4.65 -13.33 -4.18
CA ALA A 397 -4.31 -12.43 -5.27
C ALA A 397 -5.45 -11.44 -5.54
N VAL A 398 -5.13 -10.15 -5.64
CA VAL A 398 -6.08 -9.07 -5.92
C VAL A 398 -5.54 -8.14 -7.00
N GLY A 399 -6.39 -7.26 -7.52
CA GLY A 399 -5.99 -6.20 -8.44
C GLY A 399 -6.25 -6.46 -9.92
N GLY A 400 -6.13 -5.39 -10.71
CA GLY A 400 -6.52 -5.40 -12.13
C GLY A 400 -5.71 -6.32 -13.02
N GLY A 401 -4.45 -6.60 -12.67
CA GLY A 401 -3.59 -7.51 -13.44
C GLY A 401 -4.10 -8.95 -13.49
N LEU A 402 -4.99 -9.37 -12.58
CA LEU A 402 -5.65 -10.68 -12.59
C LEU A 402 -6.62 -10.87 -13.77
N GLN A 403 -6.94 -9.81 -14.50
CA GLN A 403 -7.66 -9.89 -15.78
C GLN A 403 -6.80 -10.58 -16.85
N SER A 404 -5.48 -10.66 -16.67
CA SER A 404 -4.58 -11.45 -17.53
C SER A 404 -4.36 -12.86 -16.94
N PRO A 405 -5.03 -13.91 -17.47
CA PRO A 405 -4.81 -15.28 -17.01
C PRO A 405 -3.37 -15.75 -17.23
N VAL A 406 -2.73 -15.26 -18.30
CA VAL A 406 -1.33 -15.58 -18.62
C VAL A 406 -0.38 -15.09 -17.56
N TRP A 407 -0.57 -13.84 -17.10
CA TRP A 407 0.26 -13.25 -16.05
C TRP A 407 0.07 -13.97 -14.70
N ALA A 408 -1.17 -14.14 -14.28
CA ALA A 408 -1.49 -14.81 -13.02
C ALA A 408 -0.99 -16.27 -12.98
N GLN A 409 -1.14 -17.01 -14.10
CA GLN A 409 -0.63 -18.38 -14.23
C GLN A 409 0.91 -18.40 -14.20
N ALA A 410 1.58 -17.49 -14.91
CA ALA A 410 3.04 -17.41 -14.91
C ALA A 410 3.59 -17.17 -13.49
N VAL A 411 2.95 -16.31 -12.70
CA VAL A 411 3.34 -16.08 -11.30
C VAL A 411 3.16 -17.35 -10.47
N SER A 412 2.01 -18.06 -10.57
CA SER A 412 1.82 -19.34 -9.87
C SER A 412 2.88 -20.37 -10.26
N ASP A 413 3.16 -20.54 -11.54
CA ASP A 413 4.14 -21.51 -12.05
C ASP A 413 5.57 -21.19 -11.56
N ILE A 414 5.95 -19.92 -11.63
CA ILE A 414 7.29 -19.43 -11.24
C ILE A 414 7.52 -19.54 -9.74
N THR A 415 6.53 -19.15 -8.94
CA THR A 415 6.62 -19.19 -7.48
C THR A 415 6.39 -20.59 -6.91
N GLY A 416 5.70 -21.45 -7.65
CA GLY A 416 5.26 -22.76 -7.18
C GLY A 416 4.12 -22.69 -6.17
N ARG A 417 3.41 -21.54 -6.08
CA ARG A 417 2.36 -21.29 -5.10
C ARG A 417 1.00 -21.15 -5.76
N PRO A 418 -0.04 -21.78 -5.18
CA PRO A 418 -1.41 -21.51 -5.60
C PRO A 418 -1.79 -20.09 -5.19
N GLN A 419 -2.64 -19.45 -5.99
CA GLN A 419 -3.21 -18.14 -5.71
C GLN A 419 -4.72 -18.25 -5.59
N LEU A 420 -5.29 -17.81 -4.49
CA LEU A 420 -6.72 -17.70 -4.25
C LEU A 420 -7.20 -16.35 -4.78
N VAL A 421 -8.21 -16.37 -5.64
CA VAL A 421 -8.80 -15.15 -6.19
C VAL A 421 -10.19 -14.96 -5.59
N PRO A 422 -10.46 -13.85 -4.87
CA PRO A 422 -11.75 -13.60 -4.28
C PRO A 422 -12.84 -13.34 -5.32
N GLU A 423 -14.10 -13.65 -4.99
CA GLU A 423 -15.27 -13.36 -5.85
C GLU A 423 -15.43 -11.87 -6.14
N GLN A 424 -15.12 -11.05 -5.13
CA GLN A 424 -15.20 -9.61 -5.20
C GLN A 424 -13.96 -9.02 -4.52
N ALA A 425 -13.29 -8.12 -5.20
CA ALA A 425 -12.28 -7.24 -4.63
C ALA A 425 -12.88 -5.83 -4.56
N ILE A 426 -13.69 -5.57 -3.53
CA ILE A 426 -14.35 -4.27 -3.32
C ILE A 426 -13.30 -3.24 -2.88
N GLY A 427 -12.23 -3.70 -2.22
CA GLY A 427 -11.11 -2.91 -1.75
C GLY A 427 -11.22 -2.55 -0.26
N ALA A 428 -10.40 -1.58 0.16
CA ALA A 428 -10.19 -1.22 1.55
C ALA A 428 -11.49 -0.84 2.29
N SER A 429 -12.42 -0.12 1.64
CA SER A 429 -13.70 0.27 2.26
C SER A 429 -14.53 -0.93 2.75
N TYR A 430 -14.39 -2.10 2.12
CA TYR A 430 -15.04 -3.33 2.59
C TYR A 430 -14.35 -3.90 3.84
N GLY A 431 -13.03 -3.82 3.88
CA GLY A 431 -12.26 -4.14 5.09
C GLY A 431 -12.61 -3.22 6.27
N ASP A 432 -12.82 -1.93 5.99
CA ASP A 432 -13.29 -0.96 6.98
C ASP A 432 -14.66 -1.33 7.54
N ALA A 433 -15.61 -1.72 6.68
CA ALA A 433 -16.92 -2.16 7.13
C ALA A 433 -16.83 -3.42 8.02
N LEU A 434 -15.94 -4.36 7.70
CA LEU A 434 -15.68 -5.54 8.53
C LEU A 434 -15.02 -5.16 9.87
N MET A 435 -14.00 -4.29 9.86
CA MET A 435 -13.39 -3.76 11.09
C MET A 435 -14.43 -3.03 11.95
N ALA A 436 -15.33 -2.26 11.32
CA ALA A 436 -16.44 -1.61 12.04
C ALA A 436 -17.38 -2.62 12.70
N ALA A 437 -17.75 -3.71 12.01
CA ALA A 437 -18.61 -4.76 12.55
C ALA A 437 -17.97 -5.49 13.73
N ILE A 438 -16.68 -5.82 13.63
CA ILE A 438 -15.88 -6.46 14.69
C ILE A 438 -15.75 -5.50 15.88
N GLY A 439 -15.38 -4.24 15.63
CA GLY A 439 -15.11 -3.26 16.67
C GLY A 439 -16.29 -2.98 17.59
N VAL A 440 -17.53 -3.03 17.06
CA VAL A 440 -18.75 -2.87 17.86
C VAL A 440 -19.37 -4.21 18.32
N GLY A 441 -18.72 -5.34 18.05
CA GLY A 441 -19.16 -6.66 18.50
C GLY A 441 -20.41 -7.20 17.79
N LEU A 442 -20.71 -6.73 16.59
CA LEU A 442 -21.83 -7.24 15.77
C LEU A 442 -21.51 -8.56 15.09
N VAL A 443 -20.23 -8.82 14.87
CA VAL A 443 -19.70 -10.09 14.37
C VAL A 443 -18.52 -10.52 15.24
N ALA A 444 -18.20 -11.81 15.22
CA ALA A 444 -17.06 -12.34 15.96
C ALA A 444 -15.74 -11.83 15.36
N PRO A 445 -14.67 -11.70 16.14
CA PRO A 445 -13.36 -11.27 15.65
C PRO A 445 -12.82 -12.10 14.48
N GLU A 446 -13.14 -13.40 14.43
CA GLU A 446 -12.71 -14.36 13.40
C GLU A 446 -13.56 -14.30 12.13
N THR A 447 -14.59 -13.45 12.09
CA THR A 447 -15.47 -13.33 10.92
C THR A 447 -14.67 -12.94 9.69
N ASP A 448 -14.83 -13.72 8.62
CA ASP A 448 -14.28 -13.45 7.30
C ASP A 448 -15.44 -13.36 6.29
N TRP A 449 -15.55 -12.24 5.60
CA TRP A 449 -16.53 -12.04 4.54
C TRP A 449 -15.97 -12.39 3.16
N ALA A 450 -14.66 -12.67 3.06
CA ALA A 450 -14.03 -13.03 1.79
C ALA A 450 -14.53 -14.39 1.30
N ARG A 451 -14.96 -14.43 0.05
CA ARG A 451 -15.34 -15.66 -0.65
C ARG A 451 -14.39 -15.87 -1.82
N ILE A 452 -13.86 -17.08 -1.94
CA ILE A 452 -12.94 -17.42 -3.03
C ILE A 452 -13.73 -17.92 -4.23
N ALA A 453 -13.56 -17.25 -5.37
CA ALA A 453 -14.18 -17.62 -6.64
C ALA A 453 -13.40 -18.73 -7.36
N ARG A 454 -12.09 -18.66 -7.31
CA ARG A 454 -11.21 -19.62 -8.01
C ARG A 454 -9.84 -19.69 -7.38
N GLU A 455 -9.16 -20.79 -7.67
CA GLU A 455 -7.74 -21.00 -7.35
C GLU A 455 -6.94 -21.13 -8.65
N ILE A 456 -5.78 -20.48 -8.70
CA ILE A 456 -4.82 -20.61 -9.80
C ILE A 456 -3.70 -21.51 -9.28
N THR A 457 -3.74 -22.78 -9.67
CA THR A 457 -2.74 -23.77 -9.26
C THR A 457 -1.52 -23.74 -10.18
N PRO A 458 -0.30 -23.90 -9.63
CA PRO A 458 0.92 -24.03 -10.42
C PRO A 458 0.86 -25.25 -11.35
N ASN A 459 1.35 -25.09 -12.57
CA ASN A 459 1.57 -26.23 -13.46
C ASN A 459 2.94 -26.87 -13.18
N PRO A 460 3.00 -28.09 -12.60
CA PRO A 460 4.27 -28.70 -12.20
C PRO A 460 5.19 -29.02 -13.41
N ALA A 461 4.63 -29.11 -14.62
CA ALA A 461 5.42 -29.35 -15.83
C ALA A 461 6.35 -28.17 -16.19
N ASN A 462 6.03 -26.95 -15.72
CA ASN A 462 6.82 -25.76 -16.00
C ASN A 462 7.90 -25.51 -14.95
N ARG A 463 7.89 -26.23 -13.83
CA ARG A 463 8.75 -25.95 -12.67
C ARG A 463 10.25 -25.97 -13.00
N ALA A 464 10.72 -27.04 -13.64
CA ALA A 464 12.14 -27.18 -13.96
C ALA A 464 12.64 -26.09 -14.90
N LEU A 465 11.82 -25.71 -15.91
CA LEU A 465 12.15 -24.63 -16.84
C LEU A 465 12.25 -23.29 -16.10
N TYR A 466 11.27 -22.98 -15.25
CA TYR A 466 11.29 -21.71 -14.52
C TYR A 466 12.38 -21.65 -13.45
N ASP A 467 12.77 -22.77 -12.85
CA ASP A 467 13.91 -22.81 -11.92
C ASP A 467 15.23 -22.49 -12.65
N GLU A 468 15.44 -23.03 -13.86
CA GLU A 468 16.59 -22.72 -14.69
C GLU A 468 16.62 -21.25 -15.12
N LEU A 469 15.50 -20.73 -15.64
CA LEU A 469 15.38 -19.35 -16.07
C LEU A 469 15.53 -18.36 -14.89
N TYR A 470 15.03 -18.70 -13.72
CA TYR A 470 15.17 -17.90 -12.52
C TYR A 470 16.64 -17.77 -12.09
N GLY A 471 17.42 -18.87 -12.20
CA GLY A 471 18.86 -18.82 -11.96
C GLY A 471 19.57 -17.83 -12.89
N VAL A 472 19.22 -17.81 -14.19
CA VAL A 472 19.74 -16.84 -15.15
C VAL A 472 19.27 -15.42 -14.81
N TRP A 473 17.97 -15.25 -14.56
CA TRP A 473 17.36 -13.96 -14.25
C TRP A 473 18.02 -13.26 -13.04
N ARG A 474 18.27 -14.00 -11.96
CA ARG A 474 18.97 -13.49 -10.76
C ARG A 474 20.37 -12.97 -11.06
N GLY A 475 21.06 -13.54 -12.04
CA GLY A 475 22.39 -13.12 -12.46
C GLY A 475 22.41 -11.87 -13.36
N LEU A 476 21.30 -11.53 -14.01
CA LEU A 476 21.28 -10.46 -15.03
C LEU A 476 21.53 -9.07 -14.43
N TYR A 477 20.84 -8.72 -13.34
CA TYR A 477 21.00 -7.39 -12.75
C TYR A 477 22.41 -7.16 -12.21
N PRO A 478 23.01 -8.04 -11.39
CA PRO A 478 24.40 -7.88 -10.96
C PRO A 478 25.39 -7.76 -12.12
N ALA A 479 25.18 -8.52 -13.19
CA ALA A 479 26.05 -8.50 -14.36
C ALA A 479 25.93 -7.24 -15.22
N THR A 480 24.80 -6.53 -15.17
CA THR A 480 24.51 -5.37 -16.02
C THR A 480 24.45 -4.04 -15.25
N ARG A 481 24.49 -4.06 -13.93
CA ARG A 481 24.31 -2.91 -13.04
C ARG A 481 25.16 -1.70 -13.43
N GLU A 482 26.48 -1.89 -13.53
CA GLU A 482 27.39 -0.80 -13.86
C GLU A 482 27.13 -0.23 -15.26
N LEU A 483 26.77 -1.08 -16.22
CA LEU A 483 26.43 -0.65 -17.58
C LEU A 483 25.17 0.21 -17.62
N VAL A 484 24.11 -0.23 -16.95
CA VAL A 484 22.84 0.51 -16.94
C VAL A 484 22.93 1.81 -16.15
N HIS A 485 23.74 1.86 -15.07
CA HIS A 485 24.08 3.10 -14.37
C HIS A 485 24.81 4.09 -15.30
N GLY A 486 25.82 3.59 -16.04
CA GLY A 486 26.55 4.39 -17.02
C GLY A 486 25.64 4.98 -18.11
N LEU A 487 24.70 4.17 -18.61
CA LEU A 487 23.68 4.64 -19.58
C LEU A 487 22.76 5.70 -18.98
N GLY A 488 22.36 5.54 -17.72
CA GLY A 488 21.55 6.53 -17.00
C GLY A 488 22.24 7.89 -16.89
N VAL A 489 23.55 7.91 -16.61
CA VAL A 489 24.35 9.14 -16.56
C VAL A 489 24.45 9.81 -17.93
N ILE A 490 24.62 9.04 -19.01
CA ILE A 490 24.66 9.57 -20.39
C ILE A 490 23.31 10.19 -20.76
N GLY A 491 22.20 9.48 -20.55
CA GLY A 491 20.86 9.99 -20.85
C GLY A 491 20.45 11.23 -20.04
N GLY A 492 20.95 11.37 -18.80
CA GLY A 492 20.70 12.55 -17.97
C GLY A 492 21.47 13.81 -18.42
N ARG A 493 22.56 13.68 -19.18
CA ARG A 493 23.31 14.83 -19.72
C ARG A 493 22.54 15.56 -20.80
N ASP A 494 21.79 14.86 -21.63
CA ASP A 494 21.03 15.45 -22.73
C ASP A 494 19.79 16.21 -22.22
N ALA A 495 19.24 15.84 -21.07
CA ALA A 495 18.11 16.54 -20.45
C ALA A 495 18.53 17.90 -19.84
N GLN A 496 19.78 18.04 -19.38
CA GLN A 496 20.31 19.30 -18.82
C GLN A 496 20.81 20.28 -19.86
N THR A 497 21.03 19.85 -21.11
CA THR A 497 21.48 20.71 -22.23
C THR A 497 20.33 21.22 -23.11
N ALA A 498 19.10 20.78 -22.84
CA ALA A 498 17.89 21.19 -23.57
C ALA A 498 17.02 22.23 -22.82
N GLU A 499 17.44 22.65 -21.61
CA GLU A 499 16.92 23.82 -20.87
C GLU A 499 17.85 25.02 -21.08
#